data_015e9c13472aa2018bce8616e61df1ff
#
_entry.id   015e9c13472aa2018bce8616e61df1ff
#
_cell.length_a   1.000
_cell.length_b   1.000
_cell.length_c   1.000
_cell.angle_alpha   90.00
_cell.angle_beta   90.00
_cell.angle_gamma   90.00
#
_symmetry.space_group_name_H-M   'P 1'
#
loop_
_entity.id
_entity.type
_entity.pdbx_description
1 polymer ?
#
loop_
_entity_poly.entity_id
_entity_poly.type
_entity_poly.pdbx_seq_one_letter_code
_entity_poly.pdbx_strand_id
1 'polypeptide(L)'
;MIQMDLDIIMSKLSSGNYQQVLDEASQLLPKAKTRLHRAACHFLIGAALNELGNSDEALPHFLEATLTYPTDQPFLVGHAQLEVSEIQNKKGLNESALFFIDMAISNFDLIDEISGTAEVKKDCNNLREKILKELKTFEQ
;
A
#
# COMPACT_ATOMS: atom_id res chain seq x y z
N MET A 1 7.74 -21.23 9.11
CA MET A 1 7.59 -20.97 7.69
C MET A 1 7.28 -19.51 7.48
N ILE A 2 7.87 -18.92 6.47
CA ILE A 2 7.77 -17.46 6.26
C ILE A 2 6.34 -16.99 6.01
N GLN A 3 5.52 -17.78 5.31
CA GLN A 3 4.12 -17.39 5.08
C GLN A 3 3.32 -17.36 6.40
N MET A 4 3.54 -18.31 7.29
CA MET A 4 2.93 -18.28 8.62
C MET A 4 3.37 -17.07 9.42
N ASP A 5 4.67 -16.73 9.35
CA ASP A 5 5.20 -15.56 10.03
C ASP A 5 4.55 -14.29 9.51
N LEU A 6 4.38 -14.17 8.18
CA LEU A 6 3.71 -13.03 7.56
C LEU A 6 2.24 -12.93 8.00
N ASP A 7 1.55 -14.06 8.07
CA ASP A 7 0.14 -14.07 8.50
C ASP A 7 0.00 -13.60 9.96
N ILE A 8 0.92 -14.01 10.82
CA ILE A 8 0.94 -13.58 12.22
C ILE A 8 1.21 -12.08 12.32
N ILE A 9 2.19 -11.57 11.57
CA ILE A 9 2.50 -10.13 11.55
C ILE A 9 1.31 -9.33 11.01
N MET A 10 0.65 -9.80 9.96
CA MET A 10 -0.54 -9.17 9.42
C MET A 10 -1.64 -9.06 10.48
N SER A 11 -1.84 -10.12 11.27
CA SER A 11 -2.79 -10.13 12.37
C SER A 11 -2.45 -9.08 13.42
N LYS A 12 -1.17 -8.91 13.73
CA LYS A 12 -0.70 -7.89 14.67
C LYS A 12 -0.93 -6.48 14.14
N LEU A 13 -0.77 -6.29 12.83
CA LEU A 13 -1.07 -5.01 12.18
C LEU A 13 -2.55 -4.65 12.37
N SER A 14 -3.44 -5.62 12.13
CA SER A 14 -4.88 -5.42 12.30
C SER A 14 -5.26 -5.12 13.75
N SER A 15 -4.46 -5.62 14.70
CA SER A 15 -4.68 -5.40 16.14
C SER A 15 -4.06 -4.10 16.66
N GLY A 16 -3.37 -3.34 15.82
CA GLY A 16 -2.78 -2.06 16.22
C GLY A 16 -1.40 -2.17 16.88
N ASN A 17 -0.76 -3.33 16.83
CA ASN A 17 0.57 -3.55 17.41
C ASN A 17 1.67 -3.10 16.45
N TYR A 18 1.67 -1.82 16.09
CA TYR A 18 2.48 -1.29 14.97
C TYR A 18 3.98 -1.38 15.20
N GLN A 19 4.46 -1.09 16.41
CA GLN A 19 5.90 -1.18 16.69
C GLN A 19 6.39 -2.62 16.57
N GLN A 20 5.59 -3.56 17.05
CA GLN A 20 5.92 -4.97 16.97
C GLN A 20 5.94 -5.45 15.50
N VAL A 21 4.97 -4.99 14.70
CA VAL A 21 4.95 -5.27 13.25
C VAL A 21 6.23 -4.77 12.59
N LEU A 22 6.62 -3.52 12.90
CA LEU A 22 7.82 -2.92 12.34
C LEU A 22 9.06 -3.75 12.67
N ASP A 23 9.20 -4.14 13.94
CA ASP A 23 10.35 -4.92 14.40
C ASP A 23 10.41 -6.31 13.75
N GLU A 24 9.28 -7.01 13.74
CA GLU A 24 9.21 -8.39 13.24
C GLU A 24 9.34 -8.46 11.71
N ALA A 25 8.68 -7.55 10.99
CA ALA A 25 8.79 -7.50 9.53
C ALA A 25 10.20 -7.12 9.08
N SER A 26 10.86 -6.21 9.81
CA SER A 26 12.25 -5.83 9.55
C SER A 26 13.20 -6.99 9.75
N GLN A 27 12.97 -7.82 10.77
CA GLN A 27 13.78 -9.02 11.02
C GLN A 27 13.51 -10.10 9.97
N LEU A 28 12.30 -10.17 9.45
CA LEU A 28 11.92 -11.19 8.46
C LEU A 28 12.44 -10.85 7.05
N LEU A 29 12.57 -9.57 6.73
CA LEU A 29 12.92 -9.12 5.38
C LEU A 29 14.21 -9.76 4.83
N PRO A 30 15.34 -9.81 5.57
CA PRO A 30 16.55 -10.45 5.04
C PRO A 30 16.42 -11.96 4.85
N LYS A 31 15.42 -12.60 5.47
CA LYS A 31 15.16 -14.03 5.32
C LYS A 31 14.20 -14.32 4.15
N ALA A 32 13.54 -13.33 3.61
CA ALA A 32 12.58 -13.49 2.52
C ALA A 32 13.33 -13.71 1.20
N LYS A 33 13.08 -14.85 0.55
CA LYS A 33 13.81 -15.25 -0.66
C LYS A 33 13.04 -15.04 -1.94
N THR A 34 11.72 -14.96 -1.86
CA THR A 34 10.88 -14.73 -3.05
C THR A 34 10.52 -13.25 -3.17
N ARG A 35 10.21 -12.82 -4.40
CA ARG A 35 9.74 -11.45 -4.62
C ARG A 35 8.48 -11.17 -3.83
N LEU A 36 7.55 -12.13 -3.81
CA LEU A 36 6.29 -11.98 -3.08
C LEU A 36 6.55 -11.72 -1.59
N HIS A 37 7.38 -12.52 -0.97
CA HIS A 37 7.66 -12.38 0.47
C HIS A 37 8.43 -11.12 0.79
N ARG A 38 9.40 -10.72 -0.04
CA ARG A 38 10.14 -9.46 0.16
C ARG A 38 9.20 -8.25 0.04
N ALA A 39 8.35 -8.25 -0.98
CA ALA A 39 7.38 -7.17 -1.15
C ALA A 39 6.41 -7.09 0.01
N ALA A 40 5.94 -8.24 0.50
CA ALA A 40 5.05 -8.29 1.67
C ALA A 40 5.72 -7.70 2.92
N CYS A 41 7.00 -7.99 3.13
CA CYS A 41 7.75 -7.40 4.24
C CYS A 41 7.83 -5.89 4.11
N HIS A 42 8.18 -5.38 2.93
CA HIS A 42 8.20 -3.94 2.70
C HIS A 42 6.84 -3.30 2.92
N PHE A 43 5.78 -3.94 2.44
CA PHE A 43 4.42 -3.43 2.66
C PHE A 43 4.09 -3.34 4.15
N LEU A 44 4.39 -4.37 4.92
CA LEU A 44 4.12 -4.38 6.36
C LEU A 44 4.94 -3.34 7.10
N ILE A 45 6.22 -3.17 6.74
CA ILE A 45 7.07 -2.13 7.32
C ILE A 45 6.47 -0.75 7.01
N GLY A 46 6.11 -0.52 5.76
CA GLY A 46 5.49 0.73 5.34
C GLY A 46 4.19 1.01 6.08
N ALA A 47 3.33 0.00 6.21
CA ALA A 47 2.06 0.14 6.91
C ALA A 47 2.27 0.49 8.39
N ALA A 48 3.20 -0.18 9.06
CA ALA A 48 3.50 0.10 10.46
C ALA A 48 4.07 1.51 10.64
N LEU A 49 5.02 1.90 9.80
CA LEU A 49 5.59 3.25 9.84
C LEU A 49 4.53 4.32 9.62
N ASN A 50 3.65 4.11 8.66
CA ASN A 50 2.57 5.06 8.37
C ASN A 50 1.62 5.23 9.54
N GLU A 51 1.24 4.12 10.17
CA GLU A 51 0.36 4.16 11.35
C GLU A 51 1.04 4.80 12.55
N LEU A 52 2.37 4.70 12.64
CA LEU A 52 3.15 5.36 13.69
C LEU A 52 3.41 6.85 13.40
N GLY A 53 2.88 7.38 12.31
CA GLY A 53 3.03 8.78 11.95
C GLY A 53 4.27 9.10 11.12
N ASN A 54 4.99 8.09 10.64
CA ASN A 54 6.23 8.25 9.89
C ASN A 54 5.99 8.01 8.40
N SER A 55 5.12 8.81 7.80
CA SER A 55 4.75 8.65 6.38
C SER A 55 5.93 8.84 5.43
N ASP A 56 6.87 9.72 5.76
CA ASP A 56 8.05 9.94 4.92
C ASP A 56 8.94 8.71 4.86
N GLU A 57 9.10 7.99 5.97
CA GLU A 57 9.84 6.74 5.99
C GLU A 57 9.04 5.58 5.39
N ALA A 58 7.71 5.61 5.52
CA ALA A 58 6.85 4.58 4.97
C ALA A 58 6.85 4.57 3.44
N LEU A 59 6.91 5.73 2.82
CA LEU A 59 6.77 5.87 1.37
C LEU A 59 7.78 5.02 0.58
N PRO A 60 9.10 5.04 0.88
CA PRO A 60 10.05 4.18 0.16
C PRO A 60 9.71 2.70 0.25
N HIS A 61 9.19 2.24 1.38
CA HIS A 61 8.82 0.83 1.55
C HIS A 61 7.61 0.46 0.69
N PHE A 62 6.60 1.32 0.64
CA PHE A 62 5.45 1.10 -0.24
C PHE A 62 5.85 1.14 -1.71
N LEU A 63 6.73 2.07 -2.09
CA LEU A 63 7.26 2.13 -3.47
C LEU A 63 8.03 0.85 -3.82
N GLU A 64 8.87 0.36 -2.90
CA GLU A 64 9.59 -0.89 -3.10
C GLU A 64 8.62 -2.05 -3.27
N ALA A 65 7.54 -2.08 -2.49
CA ALA A 65 6.52 -3.11 -2.63
C ALA A 65 5.86 -3.06 -4.01
N THR A 66 5.52 -1.87 -4.52
CA THR A 66 4.91 -1.75 -5.86
C THR A 66 5.81 -2.32 -6.95
N LEU A 67 7.13 -2.18 -6.80
CA LEU A 67 8.11 -2.64 -7.79
C LEU A 67 8.45 -4.13 -7.62
N THR A 68 8.29 -4.67 -6.41
CA THR A 68 8.75 -6.01 -6.07
C THR A 68 7.64 -7.06 -6.13
N TYR A 69 6.39 -6.69 -5.84
CA TYR A 69 5.28 -7.63 -5.98
C TYR A 69 5.21 -8.18 -7.41
N PRO A 70 5.00 -9.50 -7.55
CA PRO A 70 4.78 -10.07 -8.89
C PRO A 70 3.58 -9.44 -9.59
N THR A 71 3.69 -9.23 -10.91
CA THR A 71 2.65 -8.59 -11.70
C THR A 71 1.36 -9.41 -11.79
N ASP A 72 1.42 -10.70 -11.49
CA ASP A 72 0.24 -11.58 -11.44
C ASP A 72 -0.50 -11.49 -10.11
N GLN A 73 -0.16 -10.51 -9.26
CA GLN A 73 -0.81 -10.26 -7.98
C GLN A 73 -1.43 -8.86 -7.96
N PRO A 74 -2.44 -8.59 -8.81
CA PRO A 74 -2.97 -7.22 -8.96
C PRO A 74 -3.58 -6.65 -7.67
N PHE A 75 -4.14 -7.49 -6.80
CA PHE A 75 -4.68 -7.04 -5.52
C PHE A 75 -3.59 -6.47 -4.63
N LEU A 76 -2.45 -7.15 -4.53
CA LEU A 76 -1.34 -6.72 -3.69
C LEU A 76 -0.64 -5.49 -4.26
N VAL A 77 -0.40 -5.49 -5.57
CA VAL A 77 0.20 -4.32 -6.25
C VAL A 77 -0.71 -3.11 -6.10
N GLY A 78 -2.01 -3.30 -6.33
CA GLY A 78 -3.00 -2.22 -6.22
C GLY A 78 -3.05 -1.61 -4.83
N HIS A 79 -2.98 -2.44 -3.80
CA HIS A 79 -2.96 -1.96 -2.40
C HIS A 79 -1.73 -1.11 -2.12
N ALA A 80 -0.55 -1.54 -2.57
CA ALA A 80 0.67 -0.75 -2.38
C ALA A 80 0.57 0.59 -3.12
N GLN A 81 0.02 0.60 -4.33
CA GLN A 81 -0.18 1.83 -5.10
C GLN A 81 -1.18 2.76 -4.43
N LEU A 82 -2.24 2.22 -3.86
CA LEU A 82 -3.21 3.00 -3.09
C LEU A 82 -2.54 3.71 -1.91
N GLU A 83 -1.72 2.98 -1.16
CA GLU A 83 -1.00 3.57 -0.01
C GLU A 83 -0.06 4.69 -0.45
N VAL A 84 0.67 4.50 -1.56
CA VAL A 84 1.53 5.55 -2.12
C VAL A 84 0.70 6.78 -2.47
N SER A 85 -0.43 6.58 -3.16
CA SER A 85 -1.31 7.69 -3.56
C SER A 85 -1.83 8.47 -2.36
N GLU A 86 -2.26 7.77 -1.30
CA GLU A 86 -2.76 8.42 -0.09
C GLU A 86 -1.70 9.30 0.57
N ILE A 87 -0.47 8.78 0.69
CA ILE A 87 0.63 9.54 1.29
C ILE A 87 0.95 10.76 0.45
N GLN A 88 1.06 10.60 -0.87
CA GLN A 88 1.39 11.70 -1.76
C GLN A 88 0.31 12.76 -1.82
N ASN A 89 -0.96 12.35 -1.77
CA ASN A 89 -2.07 13.30 -1.70
C ASN A 89 -2.00 14.16 -0.43
N LYS A 90 -1.72 13.53 0.71
CA LYS A 90 -1.58 14.26 1.97
C LYS A 90 -0.41 15.25 1.95
N LYS A 91 0.62 14.96 1.17
CA LYS A 91 1.79 15.84 1.00
C LYS A 91 1.57 16.93 -0.04
N GLY A 92 0.41 16.96 -0.69
CA GLY A 92 0.11 17.92 -1.74
C GLY A 92 0.69 17.59 -3.11
N LEU A 93 1.26 16.39 -3.27
CA LEU A 93 1.83 15.90 -4.53
C LEU A 93 0.72 15.27 -5.38
N ASN A 94 -0.23 16.11 -5.84
CA ASN A 94 -1.48 15.63 -6.39
C ASN A 94 -1.34 14.98 -7.76
N GLU A 95 -0.42 15.43 -8.61
CA GLU A 95 -0.19 14.80 -9.91
C GLU A 95 0.36 13.39 -9.75
N SER A 96 1.33 13.22 -8.86
CA SER A 96 1.89 11.91 -8.54
C SER A 96 0.84 11.01 -7.89
N ALA A 97 0.04 11.57 -6.97
CA ALA A 97 -1.04 10.82 -6.32
C ALA A 97 -2.06 10.33 -7.35
N LEU A 98 -2.41 11.16 -8.33
CA LEU A 98 -3.34 10.76 -9.40
C LEU A 98 -2.77 9.61 -10.23
N PHE A 99 -1.49 9.67 -10.57
CA PHE A 99 -0.83 8.61 -11.31
C PHE A 99 -0.94 7.27 -10.58
N PHE A 100 -0.64 7.26 -9.29
CA PHE A 100 -0.68 6.03 -8.51
C PHE A 100 -2.11 5.52 -8.25
N ILE A 101 -3.08 6.41 -8.03
CA ILE A 101 -4.46 5.95 -7.83
C ILE A 101 -5.04 5.37 -9.12
N ASP A 102 -4.70 5.92 -10.28
CA ASP A 102 -5.13 5.37 -11.56
C ASP A 102 -4.56 3.98 -11.79
N MET A 103 -3.30 3.75 -11.42
CA MET A 103 -2.70 2.42 -11.49
C MET A 103 -3.38 1.44 -10.54
N ALA A 104 -3.69 1.88 -9.32
CA ALA A 104 -4.37 1.04 -8.34
C ALA A 104 -5.76 0.63 -8.85
N ILE A 105 -6.53 1.56 -9.39
CA ILE A 105 -7.85 1.28 -9.96
C ILE A 105 -7.73 0.26 -11.08
N SER A 106 -6.76 0.41 -11.98
CA SER A 106 -6.54 -0.52 -13.08
C SER A 106 -6.24 -1.94 -12.56
N ASN A 107 -5.44 -2.05 -11.50
CA ASN A 107 -5.16 -3.34 -10.90
C ASN A 107 -6.40 -3.97 -10.25
N PHE A 108 -7.17 -3.20 -9.51
CA PHE A 108 -8.38 -3.72 -8.88
C PHE A 108 -9.45 -4.10 -9.92
N ASP A 109 -9.50 -3.42 -11.05
CA ASP A 109 -10.43 -3.75 -12.14
C ASP A 109 -10.09 -5.08 -12.83
N LEU A 110 -8.88 -5.59 -12.65
CA LEU A 110 -8.49 -6.92 -13.17
C LEU A 110 -9.04 -8.07 -12.32
N ILE A 111 -9.61 -7.77 -11.16
CA ILE A 111 -10.05 -8.78 -10.20
C ILE A 111 -11.57 -8.88 -10.26
N ASP A 112 -12.08 -10.13 -10.35
CA ASP A 112 -13.51 -10.39 -10.26
C ASP A 112 -14.01 -9.96 -8.88
N GLU A 113 -15.29 -9.59 -8.81
CA GLU A 113 -15.89 -9.13 -7.57
C GLU A 113 -15.93 -10.25 -6.53
N ILE A 114 -15.02 -10.14 -5.56
CA ILE A 114 -14.98 -10.98 -4.38
C ILE A 114 -15.16 -10.09 -3.15
N SER A 115 -15.41 -10.70 -2.01
CA SER A 115 -15.65 -9.98 -0.76
C SER A 115 -14.51 -8.98 -0.49
N GLY A 116 -14.86 -7.73 -0.26
CA GLY A 116 -13.93 -6.64 0.06
C GLY A 116 -13.41 -5.84 -1.12
N THR A 117 -13.44 -6.38 -2.34
CA THR A 117 -12.92 -5.70 -3.52
C THR A 117 -13.76 -4.48 -3.91
N ALA A 118 -15.08 -4.59 -3.80
CA ALA A 118 -15.98 -3.49 -4.13
C ALA A 118 -15.75 -2.27 -3.24
N GLU A 119 -15.49 -2.48 -1.95
CA GLU A 119 -15.24 -1.40 -1.02
C GLU A 119 -13.90 -0.71 -1.30
N VAL A 120 -12.86 -1.48 -1.60
CA VAL A 120 -11.55 -0.94 -1.97
C VAL A 120 -11.65 -0.10 -3.25
N LYS A 121 -12.39 -0.57 -4.24
CA LYS A 121 -12.63 0.19 -5.48
C LYS A 121 -13.34 1.50 -5.20
N LYS A 122 -14.32 1.48 -4.31
CA LYS A 122 -15.05 2.70 -3.92
C LYS A 122 -14.10 3.68 -3.24
N ASP A 123 -13.26 3.22 -2.35
CA ASP A 123 -12.27 4.06 -1.66
C ASP A 123 -11.30 4.69 -2.67
N CYS A 124 -10.84 3.92 -3.64
CA CYS A 124 -9.97 4.42 -4.70
C CYS A 124 -10.65 5.51 -5.54
N ASN A 125 -11.90 5.30 -5.92
CA ASN A 125 -12.66 6.29 -6.70
C ASN A 125 -12.89 7.56 -5.89
N ASN A 126 -13.18 7.45 -4.61
CA ASN A 126 -13.35 8.60 -3.72
C ASN A 126 -12.05 9.40 -3.60
N LEU A 127 -10.94 8.72 -3.43
CA LEU A 127 -9.62 9.39 -3.37
C LEU A 127 -9.31 10.07 -4.69
N ARG A 128 -9.57 9.42 -5.82
CA ARG A 128 -9.35 9.99 -7.14
C ARG A 128 -10.14 11.29 -7.32
N GLU A 129 -11.40 11.29 -6.94
CA GLU A 129 -12.24 12.48 -7.00
C GLU A 129 -11.69 13.62 -6.14
N LYS A 130 -11.24 13.30 -4.95
CA LYS A 130 -10.62 14.28 -4.05
C LYS A 130 -9.39 14.89 -4.68
N ILE A 131 -8.51 14.07 -5.24
CA ILE A 131 -7.28 14.53 -5.92
C ILE A 131 -7.63 15.44 -7.09
N LEU A 132 -8.60 15.07 -7.91
CA LEU A 132 -9.01 15.85 -9.06
C LEU A 132 -9.57 17.22 -8.65
N LYS A 133 -10.33 17.28 -7.56
CA LYS A 133 -10.83 18.55 -7.03
C LYS A 133 -9.70 19.45 -6.57
N GLU A 134 -8.72 18.88 -5.88
CA GLU A 134 -7.56 19.65 -5.42
C GLU A 134 -6.73 20.18 -6.60
N LEU A 135 -6.55 19.38 -7.66
CA LEU A 135 -5.87 19.83 -8.87
C LEU A 135 -6.59 20.98 -9.55
N LYS A 136 -7.92 20.91 -9.63
CA LYS A 136 -8.72 22.00 -10.21
C LYS A 136 -8.59 23.30 -9.42
N THR A 137 -8.61 23.20 -8.09
CA THR A 137 -8.45 24.36 -7.22
C THR A 137 -7.10 25.04 -7.46
N PHE A 138 -6.06 24.24 -7.69
CA PHE A 138 -4.71 24.73 -7.93
C PHE A 138 -4.58 25.45 -9.27
N GLU A 139 -5.36 25.06 -10.29
CA GLU A 139 -5.35 25.67 -11.63
C GLU A 139 -6.10 27.02 -11.68
N GLN A 140 -6.92 27.30 -10.69
CA GLN A 140 -7.64 28.57 -10.59
C GLN A 140 -6.82 29.61 -9.81
#